data_8e81ee7d9650cd14cd4636c81353eb3e
#
_entry.id   8e81ee7d9650cd14cd4636c81353eb3e
#
_cell.length_a   1.000
_cell.length_b   1.000
_cell.length_c   1.000
_cell.angle_alpha   90.00
_cell.angle_beta   90.00
_cell.angle_gamma   90.00
#
_symmetry.space_group_name_H-M   'P 1'
#
loop_
_entity.id
_entity.type
_entity.pdbx_description
1 polymer ?
#
loop_
_entity_poly.entity_id
_entity_poly.type
_entity_poly.pdbx_seq_one_letter_code
_entity_poly.pdbx_strand_id
1 'polypeptide(L)'
;VQDNATMAKAFAICTQKDITVMSHAEDMEISPWDYRLAEDIETVRNCWLSEYYQTRLHMCHVSTRGALDAIQMAKLRGAPVTCEVTPHHLWFTNDTCDYRVNPPIRTADDVQALVEGIRSGIVDAIATDHAPHSEEDKLKGMAGMVGSETAFGVCYTKLCKQEGLPLEMLVHLMSTRPAEILGLAKGQLEPGYDADFVLVDLDTPYTVDKDKLHSKSHNTPFDGVELYGKVCATIKGGKITYQAQA
;
A
#
# COMPACT_ATOMS: atom_id res chain seq x y z
N VAL A 1 -2.30 17.67 -6.88
CA VAL A 1 -2.07 18.90 -7.67
C VAL A 1 -2.62 18.70 -9.08
N GLN A 2 -3.65 19.45 -9.46
CA GLN A 2 -4.33 19.29 -10.75
C GLN A 2 -3.63 20.04 -11.89
N ASP A 3 -3.01 21.19 -11.59
CA ASP A 3 -2.36 22.00 -12.60
C ASP A 3 -1.06 21.37 -13.12
N ASN A 4 -1.03 21.05 -14.40
CA ASN A 4 0.10 20.41 -15.06
C ASN A 4 1.39 21.25 -15.01
N ALA A 5 1.29 22.58 -15.10
CA ALA A 5 2.46 23.45 -15.05
C ALA A 5 3.10 23.48 -13.66
N THR A 6 2.26 23.49 -12.62
CA THR A 6 2.71 23.39 -11.22
C THR A 6 3.35 22.03 -10.95
N MET A 7 2.75 20.95 -11.46
CA MET A 7 3.29 19.60 -11.29
C MET A 7 4.64 19.43 -11.99
N ALA A 8 4.77 19.90 -13.23
CA ALA A 8 6.03 19.87 -13.96
C ALA A 8 7.15 20.65 -13.23
N LYS A 9 6.84 21.82 -12.66
CA LYS A 9 7.79 22.60 -11.84
C LYS A 9 8.16 21.86 -10.55
N ALA A 10 7.20 21.19 -9.89
CA ALA A 10 7.46 20.40 -8.71
C ALA A 10 8.42 19.25 -9.00
N PHE A 11 8.23 18.49 -10.08
CA PHE A 11 9.14 17.44 -10.50
C PHE A 11 10.55 17.99 -10.79
N ALA A 12 10.67 19.09 -11.54
CA ALA A 12 11.96 19.72 -11.80
C ALA A 12 12.70 20.13 -10.52
N ILE A 13 11.99 20.69 -9.54
CA ILE A 13 12.56 21.08 -8.24
C ILE A 13 12.96 19.84 -7.44
N CYS A 14 12.14 18.79 -7.42
CA CYS A 14 12.41 17.56 -6.69
C CYS A 14 13.67 16.86 -7.23
N THR A 15 13.88 16.86 -8.56
CA THR A 15 15.13 16.36 -9.16
C THR A 15 16.33 17.13 -8.66
N GLN A 16 16.29 18.47 -8.67
CA GLN A 16 17.40 19.32 -8.21
C GLN A 16 17.72 19.14 -6.71
N LYS A 17 16.72 18.77 -5.92
CA LYS A 17 16.84 18.58 -4.47
C LYS A 17 17.05 17.13 -4.05
N ASP A 18 17.09 16.21 -5.00
CA ASP A 18 17.16 14.78 -4.76
C ASP A 18 16.01 14.25 -3.85
N ILE A 19 14.78 14.76 -4.07
CA ILE A 19 13.59 14.43 -3.30
C ILE A 19 12.71 13.50 -4.12
N THR A 20 12.21 12.42 -3.50
CA THR A 20 11.21 11.54 -4.10
C THR A 20 9.82 12.19 -4.06
N VAL A 21 9.14 12.24 -5.20
CA VAL A 21 7.73 12.61 -5.27
C VAL A 21 6.90 11.39 -4.88
N MET A 22 6.06 11.52 -3.84
CA MET A 22 5.05 10.52 -3.48
C MET A 22 3.70 11.01 -3.97
N SER A 23 3.04 10.21 -4.80
CA SER A 23 1.83 10.64 -5.51
C SER A 23 0.63 9.78 -5.17
N HIS A 24 -0.39 10.41 -4.56
CA HIS A 24 -1.77 9.96 -4.65
C HIS A 24 -2.32 10.41 -6.01
N ALA A 25 -2.63 9.46 -6.88
CA ALA A 25 -3.06 9.74 -8.26
C ALA A 25 -4.58 9.84 -8.33
N GLU A 26 -5.08 11.05 -8.47
CA GLU A 26 -6.51 11.31 -8.68
C GLU A 26 -6.70 12.63 -9.41
N ASP A 27 -7.25 12.57 -10.63
CA ASP A 27 -7.71 13.74 -11.33
C ASP A 27 -9.08 14.18 -10.77
N MET A 28 -9.10 15.32 -10.06
CA MET A 28 -10.29 15.81 -9.38
C MET A 28 -11.37 16.35 -10.31
N GLU A 29 -11.06 16.59 -11.58
CA GLU A 29 -12.06 16.97 -12.59
C GLU A 29 -12.78 15.74 -13.14
N ILE A 30 -12.09 14.60 -13.16
CA ILE A 30 -12.60 13.33 -13.66
C ILE A 30 -13.25 12.50 -12.55
N SER A 31 -12.68 12.48 -11.35
CA SER A 31 -13.11 11.58 -10.25
C SER A 31 -14.59 11.69 -9.87
N PRO A 32 -15.30 12.84 -10.02
CA PRO A 32 -16.74 12.90 -9.74
C PRO A 32 -17.61 12.00 -10.62
N TRP A 33 -17.11 11.56 -11.78
CA TRP A 33 -17.86 10.70 -12.70
C TRP A 33 -17.13 9.40 -13.07
N ASP A 34 -15.78 9.35 -12.97
CA ASP A 34 -15.00 8.15 -13.23
C ASP A 34 -13.70 8.11 -12.40
N TYR A 35 -13.77 7.51 -11.22
CA TYR A 35 -12.60 7.35 -10.34
C TYR A 35 -11.49 6.49 -10.95
N ARG A 36 -11.84 5.54 -11.82
CA ARG A 36 -10.85 4.67 -12.46
C ARG A 36 -10.00 5.47 -13.43
N LEU A 37 -10.67 6.18 -14.33
CA LEU A 37 -10.00 7.02 -15.32
C LEU A 37 -9.18 8.14 -14.65
N ALA A 38 -9.68 8.68 -13.52
CA ALA A 38 -8.99 9.70 -12.75
C ALA A 38 -7.63 9.22 -12.23
N GLU A 39 -7.56 7.99 -11.71
CA GLU A 39 -6.30 7.37 -11.26
C GLU A 39 -5.37 7.09 -12.45
N ASP A 40 -5.90 6.46 -13.51
CA ASP A 40 -5.10 6.06 -14.67
C ASP A 40 -4.44 7.27 -15.36
N ILE A 41 -5.18 8.36 -15.59
CA ILE A 41 -4.67 9.58 -16.24
C ILE A 41 -3.58 10.27 -15.40
N GLU A 42 -3.82 10.45 -14.10
CA GLU A 42 -2.83 11.05 -13.20
C GLU A 42 -1.56 10.19 -13.10
N THR A 43 -1.72 8.87 -13.09
CA THR A 43 -0.57 7.93 -13.09
C THR A 43 0.25 8.09 -14.37
N VAL A 44 -0.38 8.09 -15.54
CA VAL A 44 0.30 8.29 -16.84
C VAL A 44 1.06 9.61 -16.85
N ARG A 45 0.40 10.72 -16.45
CA ARG A 45 1.03 12.04 -16.38
C ARG A 45 2.26 12.04 -15.47
N ASN A 46 2.14 11.50 -14.27
CA ASN A 46 3.22 11.52 -13.28
C ASN A 46 4.38 10.61 -13.68
N CYS A 47 4.10 9.45 -14.26
CA CYS A 47 5.12 8.58 -14.86
C CYS A 47 5.88 9.29 -15.98
N TRP A 48 5.18 10.01 -16.85
CA TRP A 48 5.79 10.78 -17.94
C TRP A 48 6.68 11.91 -17.41
N LEU A 49 6.25 12.62 -16.37
CA LEU A 49 7.06 13.66 -15.73
C LEU A 49 8.31 13.07 -15.05
N SER A 50 8.17 11.91 -14.40
CA SER A 50 9.30 11.19 -13.82
C SER A 50 10.33 10.80 -14.89
N GLU A 51 9.89 10.24 -16.02
CA GLU A 51 10.75 9.90 -17.15
C GLU A 51 11.46 11.14 -17.72
N TYR A 52 10.72 12.22 -17.95
CA TYR A 52 11.24 13.44 -18.57
C TYR A 52 12.27 14.17 -17.70
N TYR A 53 12.01 14.31 -16.39
CA TYR A 53 12.89 15.02 -15.45
C TYR A 53 13.87 14.08 -14.73
N GLN A 54 13.76 12.77 -14.91
CA GLN A 54 14.49 11.75 -14.13
C GLN A 54 14.31 11.94 -12.62
N THR A 55 13.09 12.31 -12.21
CA THR A 55 12.70 12.48 -10.80
C THR A 55 12.27 11.16 -10.21
N ARG A 56 12.80 10.78 -9.05
CA ARG A 56 12.26 9.63 -8.32
C ARG A 56 10.78 9.86 -8.00
N LEU A 57 9.95 8.92 -8.44
CA LEU A 57 8.51 8.91 -8.23
C LEU A 57 8.11 7.64 -7.49
N HIS A 58 7.28 7.78 -6.46
CA HIS A 58 6.61 6.68 -5.80
C HIS A 58 5.10 6.86 -5.96
N MET A 59 4.44 5.91 -6.65
CA MET A 59 2.99 5.90 -6.84
C MET A 59 2.35 5.19 -5.65
N CYS A 60 1.58 5.96 -4.86
CA CYS A 60 0.92 5.46 -3.65
C CYS A 60 -0.33 4.65 -4.01
N HIS A 61 -0.62 3.61 -3.20
CA HIS A 61 -1.88 2.83 -3.18
C HIS A 61 -2.50 2.57 -4.56
N VAL A 62 -1.70 2.12 -5.53
CA VAL A 62 -2.17 1.78 -6.88
C VAL A 62 -3.27 0.74 -6.81
N SER A 63 -4.40 1.00 -7.48
CA SER A 63 -5.59 0.17 -7.38
C SER A 63 -6.08 -0.41 -8.71
N THR A 64 -5.64 0.11 -9.86
CA THR A 64 -6.13 -0.30 -11.18
C THR A 64 -5.08 -1.03 -12.02
N ARG A 65 -5.53 -1.89 -12.94
CA ARG A 65 -4.69 -2.49 -14.00
C ARG A 65 -4.07 -1.41 -14.88
N GLY A 66 -4.85 -0.38 -15.26
CA GLY A 66 -4.39 0.69 -16.15
C GLY A 66 -3.22 1.48 -15.55
N ALA A 67 -3.28 1.80 -14.25
CA ALA A 67 -2.18 2.44 -13.53
C ALA A 67 -0.94 1.54 -13.47
N LEU A 68 -1.09 0.23 -13.19
CA LEU A 68 0.03 -0.72 -13.22
C LEU A 68 0.70 -0.82 -14.59
N ASP A 69 -0.10 -0.89 -15.67
CA ASP A 69 0.41 -0.94 -17.03
C ASP A 69 1.23 0.32 -17.36
N ALA A 70 0.74 1.50 -16.95
CA ALA A 70 1.46 2.77 -17.12
C ALA A 70 2.79 2.79 -16.35
N ILE A 71 2.79 2.31 -15.11
CA ILE A 71 4.00 2.20 -14.27
C ILE A 71 5.00 1.22 -14.89
N GLN A 72 4.54 0.05 -15.35
CA GLN A 72 5.40 -0.93 -16.01
C GLN A 72 6.07 -0.34 -17.25
N MET A 73 5.30 0.34 -18.08
CA MET A 73 5.83 0.99 -19.29
C MET A 73 6.85 2.08 -18.96
N ALA A 74 6.61 2.86 -17.90
CA ALA A 74 7.57 3.86 -17.45
C ALA A 74 8.89 3.22 -16.96
N LYS A 75 8.80 2.17 -16.13
CA LYS A 75 9.97 1.39 -15.67
C LYS A 75 10.77 0.81 -16.85
N LEU A 76 10.10 0.24 -17.84
CA LEU A 76 10.74 -0.31 -19.05
C LEU A 76 11.48 0.77 -19.88
N ARG A 77 11.02 2.02 -19.85
CA ARG A 77 11.69 3.17 -20.46
C ARG A 77 12.77 3.80 -19.59
N GLY A 78 13.02 3.25 -18.40
CA GLY A 78 14.07 3.72 -17.50
C GLY A 78 13.67 4.89 -16.60
N ALA A 79 12.37 5.17 -16.44
CA ALA A 79 11.90 6.14 -15.46
C ALA A 79 12.15 5.61 -14.04
N PRO A 80 12.64 6.43 -13.10
CA PRO A 80 12.88 6.02 -11.72
C PRO A 80 11.57 5.99 -10.90
N VAL A 81 10.67 5.08 -11.28
CA VAL A 81 9.33 4.92 -10.69
C VAL A 81 9.30 3.68 -9.80
N THR A 82 8.75 3.83 -8.62
CA THR A 82 8.33 2.75 -7.73
C THR A 82 6.84 2.88 -7.43
N CYS A 83 6.20 1.80 -6.96
CA CYS A 83 4.80 1.85 -6.59
C CYS A 83 4.47 0.92 -5.43
N GLU A 84 3.38 1.20 -4.76
CA GLU A 84 2.82 0.38 -3.70
C GLU A 84 1.35 0.05 -3.94
N VAL A 85 0.92 -1.06 -3.36
CA VAL A 85 -0.48 -1.49 -3.28
C VAL A 85 -0.91 -1.61 -1.83
N THR A 86 -2.21 -1.72 -1.56
CA THR A 86 -2.71 -1.85 -0.19
C THR A 86 -3.31 -3.22 0.10
N PRO A 87 -3.32 -3.67 1.37
CA PRO A 87 -3.94 -4.93 1.75
C PRO A 87 -5.41 -5.05 1.33
N HIS A 88 -6.17 -3.96 1.44
CA HIS A 88 -7.60 -3.97 1.11
C HIS A 88 -7.85 -4.03 -0.40
N HIS A 89 -7.02 -3.43 -1.25
CA HIS A 89 -7.10 -3.59 -2.70
C HIS A 89 -6.65 -4.97 -3.20
N LEU A 90 -5.86 -5.70 -2.41
CA LEU A 90 -5.51 -7.10 -2.70
C LEU A 90 -6.59 -8.09 -2.27
N TRP A 91 -7.41 -7.72 -1.28
CA TRP A 91 -8.35 -8.63 -0.64
C TRP A 91 -9.77 -8.52 -1.19
N PHE A 92 -10.30 -7.30 -1.26
CA PHE A 92 -11.69 -7.05 -1.61
C PHE A 92 -11.89 -6.74 -3.10
N THR A 93 -13.08 -7.11 -3.59
CA THR A 93 -13.61 -6.65 -4.87
C THR A 93 -14.88 -5.83 -4.64
N ASN A 94 -15.23 -4.98 -5.57
CA ASN A 94 -16.44 -4.16 -5.49
C ASN A 94 -17.75 -4.97 -5.47
N ASP A 95 -17.70 -6.26 -5.86
CA ASP A 95 -18.83 -7.19 -5.73
C ASP A 95 -19.00 -7.74 -4.30
N THR A 96 -17.91 -7.73 -3.52
CA THR A 96 -17.86 -8.31 -2.16
C THR A 96 -17.79 -7.28 -1.06
N CYS A 97 -17.42 -6.03 -1.37
CA CYS A 97 -17.21 -4.98 -0.38
C CYS A 97 -17.48 -3.60 -0.99
N ASP A 98 -18.42 -2.87 -0.41
CA ASP A 98 -18.76 -1.48 -0.76
C ASP A 98 -18.12 -0.46 0.20
N TYR A 99 -17.15 -0.89 1.03
CA TYR A 99 -16.55 -0.05 2.04
C TYR A 99 -15.79 1.12 1.42
N ARG A 100 -16.10 2.34 1.88
CA ARG A 100 -15.57 3.56 1.28
C ARG A 100 -14.11 3.81 1.68
N VAL A 101 -13.21 3.66 0.72
CA VAL A 101 -11.78 4.03 0.73
C VAL A 101 -11.48 4.89 -0.51
N ASN A 102 -10.32 5.51 -0.57
CA ASN A 102 -9.87 6.26 -1.74
C ASN A 102 -8.38 5.98 -2.01
N PRO A 103 -8.02 5.31 -3.13
CA PRO A 103 -8.88 4.87 -4.24
C PRO A 103 -9.97 3.88 -3.82
N PRO A 104 -11.11 3.81 -4.54
CA PRO A 104 -12.18 2.84 -4.25
C PRO A 104 -11.74 1.40 -4.44
N ILE A 105 -12.42 0.46 -3.76
CA ILE A 105 -12.29 -0.98 -4.02
C ILE A 105 -12.63 -1.24 -5.50
N ARG A 106 -11.82 -2.07 -6.17
CA ARG A 106 -11.89 -2.30 -7.61
C ARG A 106 -12.49 -3.65 -7.98
N THR A 107 -12.48 -3.94 -9.27
CA THR A 107 -12.99 -5.21 -9.82
C THR A 107 -12.06 -6.38 -9.51
N ALA A 108 -12.56 -7.62 -9.68
CA ALA A 108 -11.74 -8.82 -9.56
C ALA A 108 -10.54 -8.83 -10.53
N ASP A 109 -10.72 -8.28 -11.74
CA ASP A 109 -9.63 -8.16 -12.73
C ASP A 109 -8.52 -7.22 -12.27
N ASP A 110 -8.87 -6.14 -11.54
CA ASP A 110 -7.88 -5.24 -10.95
C ASP A 110 -7.14 -5.94 -9.81
N VAL A 111 -7.84 -6.59 -8.90
CA VAL A 111 -7.24 -7.38 -7.81
C VAL A 111 -6.25 -8.41 -8.38
N GLN A 112 -6.65 -9.13 -9.43
CA GLN A 112 -5.78 -10.10 -10.10
C GLN A 112 -4.55 -9.42 -10.71
N ALA A 113 -4.71 -8.25 -11.34
CA ALA A 113 -3.60 -7.49 -11.90
C ALA A 113 -2.60 -7.03 -10.82
N LEU A 114 -3.08 -6.60 -9.63
CA LEU A 114 -2.20 -6.24 -8.52
C LEU A 114 -1.38 -7.45 -8.04
N VAL A 115 -2.00 -8.63 -7.90
CA VAL A 115 -1.31 -9.87 -7.52
C VAL A 115 -0.27 -10.28 -8.57
N GLU A 116 -0.61 -10.18 -9.86
CA GLU A 116 0.32 -10.44 -10.97
C GLU A 116 1.46 -9.42 -10.98
N GLY A 117 1.18 -8.14 -10.70
CA GLY A 117 2.17 -7.08 -10.54
C GLY A 117 3.17 -7.36 -9.41
N ILE A 118 2.71 -7.94 -8.31
CA ILE A 118 3.57 -8.44 -7.23
C ILE A 118 4.45 -9.59 -7.73
N ARG A 119 3.86 -10.62 -8.35
CA ARG A 119 4.59 -11.79 -8.86
C ARG A 119 5.67 -11.44 -9.87
N SER A 120 5.41 -10.46 -10.72
CA SER A 120 6.32 -10.00 -11.78
C SER A 120 7.33 -8.94 -11.32
N GLY A 121 7.24 -8.47 -10.06
CA GLY A 121 8.15 -7.45 -9.53
C GLY A 121 7.87 -6.03 -10.04
N ILE A 122 6.70 -5.77 -10.59
CA ILE A 122 6.25 -4.41 -10.96
C ILE A 122 5.92 -3.61 -9.70
N VAL A 123 5.23 -4.24 -8.75
CA VAL A 123 4.90 -3.66 -7.44
C VAL A 123 6.12 -3.75 -6.53
N ASP A 124 6.53 -2.63 -5.96
CA ASP A 124 7.73 -2.51 -5.12
C ASP A 124 7.41 -2.66 -3.62
N ALA A 125 6.21 -2.25 -3.18
CA ALA A 125 5.88 -2.23 -1.76
C ALA A 125 4.40 -2.53 -1.50
N ILE A 126 4.09 -2.86 -0.26
CA ILE A 126 2.73 -2.90 0.28
C ILE A 126 2.66 -1.90 1.42
N ALA A 127 1.77 -0.92 1.31
CA ALA A 127 1.50 0.07 2.35
C ALA A 127 0.05 -0.03 2.83
N THR A 128 -0.20 0.42 4.05
CA THR A 128 -1.50 0.18 4.70
C THR A 128 -2.59 1.15 4.29
N ASP A 129 -2.20 2.33 3.85
CA ASP A 129 -3.13 3.48 3.72
C ASP A 129 -4.01 3.66 4.97
N HIS A 130 -3.38 3.58 6.15
CA HIS A 130 -4.04 3.64 7.44
C HIS A 130 -4.69 5.02 7.68
N ALA A 131 -6.00 5.09 7.56
CA ALA A 131 -6.79 6.32 7.68
C ALA A 131 -7.93 6.15 8.69
N PRO A 132 -7.65 6.32 9.99
CA PRO A 132 -8.65 6.19 11.04
C PRO A 132 -9.65 7.35 11.01
N HIS A 133 -10.93 7.01 11.07
CA HIS A 133 -12.05 7.95 11.15
C HIS A 133 -13.00 7.56 12.29
N SER A 134 -13.67 8.55 12.89
CA SER A 134 -14.75 8.29 13.81
C SER A 134 -15.95 7.65 13.10
N GLU A 135 -16.86 7.01 13.85
CA GLU A 135 -18.11 6.51 13.28
C GLU A 135 -18.93 7.63 12.66
N GLU A 136 -18.96 8.80 13.31
CA GLU A 136 -19.64 9.99 12.78
C GLU A 136 -19.08 10.44 11.43
N ASP A 137 -17.74 10.44 11.27
CA ASP A 137 -17.10 10.80 10.00
C ASP A 137 -17.38 9.75 8.91
N LYS A 138 -17.38 8.47 9.27
CA LYS A 138 -17.76 7.40 8.32
C LYS A 138 -19.21 7.55 7.86
N LEU A 139 -20.13 7.91 8.75
CA LEU A 139 -21.53 8.19 8.39
C LEU A 139 -21.67 9.40 7.47
N LYS A 140 -20.76 10.39 7.56
CA LYS A 140 -20.67 11.53 6.64
C LYS A 140 -19.98 11.15 5.30
N GLY A 141 -19.58 9.91 5.14
CA GLY A 141 -18.99 9.40 3.92
C GLY A 141 -17.48 9.66 3.79
N MET A 142 -16.73 9.85 4.88
CA MET A 142 -15.27 9.95 4.82
C MET A 142 -14.66 8.63 4.32
N ALA A 143 -13.75 8.75 3.34
CA ALA A 143 -13.01 7.63 2.80
C ALA A 143 -11.84 7.25 3.72
N GLY A 144 -11.57 5.96 3.89
CA GLY A 144 -10.45 5.45 4.67
C GLY A 144 -10.84 4.39 5.68
N MET A 145 -9.84 3.63 6.14
CA MET A 145 -9.99 2.55 7.10
C MET A 145 -8.75 2.42 8.00
N VAL A 146 -8.90 1.79 9.17
CA VAL A 146 -7.74 1.35 9.93
C VAL A 146 -7.16 0.09 9.29
N GLY A 147 -5.86 0.07 9.02
CA GLY A 147 -5.21 -1.01 8.29
C GLY A 147 -3.90 -1.50 8.91
N SER A 148 -3.24 -0.70 9.77
CA SER A 148 -1.89 -1.02 10.27
C SER A 148 -1.83 -2.33 11.06
N GLU A 149 -2.84 -2.64 11.87
CA GLU A 149 -2.83 -3.82 12.74
C GLU A 149 -3.23 -5.12 12.01
N THR A 150 -3.95 -5.00 10.89
CA THR A 150 -4.41 -6.16 10.10
C THR A 150 -3.54 -6.44 8.89
N ALA A 151 -2.69 -5.49 8.47
CA ALA A 151 -1.96 -5.52 7.20
C ALA A 151 -1.17 -6.81 6.98
N PHE A 152 -0.35 -7.23 7.97
CA PHE A 152 0.45 -8.44 7.82
C PHE A 152 -0.42 -9.69 7.69
N GLY A 153 -1.42 -9.87 8.57
CA GLY A 153 -2.33 -11.01 8.53
C GLY A 153 -3.11 -11.09 7.22
N VAL A 154 -3.65 -9.96 6.74
CA VAL A 154 -4.35 -9.88 5.46
C VAL A 154 -3.44 -10.28 4.30
N CYS A 155 -2.25 -9.67 4.22
CA CYS A 155 -1.31 -9.95 3.13
C CYS A 155 -0.75 -11.37 3.20
N TYR A 156 -0.43 -11.88 4.39
CA TYR A 156 0.03 -13.27 4.55
C TYR A 156 -1.05 -14.27 4.14
N THR A 157 -2.28 -14.07 4.60
CA THR A 157 -3.41 -14.94 4.24
C THR A 157 -3.67 -14.89 2.74
N LYS A 158 -3.78 -13.69 2.17
CA LYS A 158 -4.07 -13.53 0.73
C LYS A 158 -2.92 -14.02 -0.12
N LEU A 159 -1.71 -13.48 0.07
CA LEU A 159 -0.61 -13.71 -0.87
C LEU A 159 0.08 -15.05 -0.64
N CYS A 160 0.35 -15.43 0.63
CA CYS A 160 1.09 -16.66 0.91
C CYS A 160 0.17 -17.90 0.97
N LYS A 161 -0.95 -17.83 1.72
CA LYS A 161 -1.81 -19.00 1.89
C LYS A 161 -2.72 -19.25 0.69
N GLN A 162 -3.34 -18.20 0.09
CA GLN A 162 -4.28 -18.37 -1.03
C GLN A 162 -3.58 -18.33 -2.39
N GLU A 163 -2.63 -17.41 -2.59
CA GLU A 163 -1.97 -17.21 -3.88
C GLU A 163 -0.62 -17.96 -4.01
N GLY A 164 -0.12 -18.56 -2.92
CA GLY A 164 1.09 -19.38 -2.92
C GLY A 164 2.40 -18.61 -3.11
N LEU A 165 2.44 -17.30 -2.80
CA LEU A 165 3.68 -16.54 -2.84
C LEU A 165 4.58 -16.92 -1.66
N PRO A 166 5.92 -16.92 -1.83
CA PRO A 166 6.84 -17.19 -0.74
C PRO A 166 6.80 -16.08 0.31
N LEU A 167 6.99 -16.44 1.59
CA LEU A 167 7.01 -15.48 2.70
C LEU A 167 8.09 -14.41 2.53
N GLU A 168 9.24 -14.79 1.96
CA GLU A 168 10.36 -13.88 1.70
C GLU A 168 9.95 -12.74 0.78
N MET A 169 9.09 -13.00 -0.21
CA MET A 169 8.55 -11.95 -1.08
C MET A 169 7.65 -10.99 -0.30
N LEU A 170 6.81 -11.51 0.59
CA LEU A 170 5.98 -10.66 1.45
C LEU A 170 6.83 -9.78 2.38
N VAL A 171 7.86 -10.35 3.00
CA VAL A 171 8.81 -9.60 3.85
C VAL A 171 9.54 -8.53 3.04
N HIS A 172 9.97 -8.86 1.82
CA HIS A 172 10.58 -7.89 0.92
C HIS A 172 9.66 -6.69 0.65
N LEU A 173 8.41 -6.95 0.28
CA LEU A 173 7.42 -5.92 -0.06
C LEU A 173 6.96 -5.06 1.13
N MET A 174 6.95 -5.62 2.34
CA MET A 174 6.44 -4.90 3.52
C MET A 174 7.55 -4.33 4.41
N SER A 175 8.81 -4.71 4.20
CA SER A 175 9.92 -4.31 5.09
C SER A 175 11.17 -3.89 4.34
N THR A 176 11.84 -4.80 3.63
CA THR A 176 13.14 -4.54 3.01
C THR A 176 13.05 -3.45 1.93
N ARG A 177 12.17 -3.64 0.96
CA ARG A 177 12.05 -2.72 -0.17
C ARG A 177 11.54 -1.33 0.20
N PRO A 178 10.51 -1.17 1.06
CA PRO A 178 10.14 0.15 1.59
C PRO A 178 11.30 0.89 2.28
N ALA A 179 12.11 0.18 3.07
CA ALA A 179 13.28 0.78 3.72
C ALA A 179 14.32 1.27 2.69
N GLU A 180 14.58 0.49 1.63
CA GLU A 180 15.46 0.89 0.52
C GLU A 180 14.93 2.13 -0.22
N ILE A 181 13.64 2.16 -0.55
CA ILE A 181 12.99 3.30 -1.23
C ILE A 181 13.15 4.58 -0.41
N LEU A 182 13.03 4.47 0.91
CA LEU A 182 13.15 5.59 1.85
C LEU A 182 14.58 5.90 2.27
N GLY A 183 15.57 5.09 1.87
CA GLY A 183 16.98 5.24 2.25
C GLY A 183 17.23 5.02 3.74
N LEU A 184 16.50 4.10 4.38
CA LEU A 184 16.58 3.80 5.80
C LEU A 184 17.44 2.55 6.06
N ALA A 185 18.28 2.58 7.12
CA ALA A 185 19.02 1.40 7.60
C ALA A 185 18.11 0.48 8.41
N LYS A 186 17.05 -0.04 7.76
CA LYS A 186 15.99 -0.90 8.33
C LYS A 186 15.62 -2.02 7.37
N GLY A 187 14.74 -2.90 7.80
CA GLY A 187 14.16 -3.95 6.96
C GLY A 187 15.06 -5.18 6.76
N GLN A 188 16.16 -5.28 7.52
CA GLN A 188 17.08 -6.43 7.51
C GLN A 188 17.52 -6.77 8.94
N LEU A 189 17.75 -8.06 9.19
CA LEU A 189 18.28 -8.57 10.47
C LEU A 189 19.80 -8.81 10.34
N GLU A 190 20.56 -7.71 10.23
CA GLU A 190 22.01 -7.73 10.07
C GLU A 190 22.70 -6.78 11.06
N PRO A 191 23.97 -7.04 11.42
CA PRO A 191 24.74 -6.12 12.24
C PRO A 191 24.84 -4.72 11.60
N GLY A 192 24.51 -3.68 12.37
CA GLY A 192 24.49 -2.29 11.90
C GLY A 192 23.11 -1.75 11.53
N TYR A 193 22.10 -2.63 11.44
CA TYR A 193 20.70 -2.24 11.30
C TYR A 193 20.02 -2.03 12.66
N ASP A 194 18.94 -1.27 12.66
CA ASP A 194 18.11 -1.12 13.86
C ASP A 194 17.50 -2.48 14.25
N ALA A 195 17.47 -2.76 15.57
CA ALA A 195 16.84 -3.96 16.10
C ALA A 195 15.30 -3.82 16.12
N ASP A 196 14.73 -3.70 14.92
CA ASP A 196 13.29 -3.59 14.67
C ASP A 196 12.80 -4.89 14.02
N PHE A 197 11.99 -5.68 14.71
CA PHE A 197 11.44 -6.93 14.16
C PHE A 197 10.13 -7.34 14.83
N VAL A 198 9.41 -8.24 14.19
CA VAL A 198 8.17 -8.83 14.71
C VAL A 198 8.31 -10.34 14.86
N LEU A 199 7.63 -10.90 15.85
CA LEU A 199 7.41 -12.35 15.98
C LEU A 199 5.97 -12.64 15.57
N VAL A 200 5.80 -13.61 14.68
CA VAL A 200 4.49 -13.96 14.12
C VAL A 200 4.20 -15.45 14.26
N ASP A 201 2.96 -15.78 14.55
CA ASP A 201 2.42 -17.13 14.42
C ASP A 201 1.80 -17.26 13.03
N LEU A 202 2.38 -18.12 12.19
CA LEU A 202 1.97 -18.34 10.81
C LEU A 202 0.91 -19.43 10.65
N ASP A 203 0.71 -20.26 11.66
CA ASP A 203 -0.04 -21.52 11.56
C ASP A 203 -1.43 -21.45 12.22
N THR A 204 -1.56 -20.69 13.28
CA THR A 204 -2.83 -20.57 14.01
C THR A 204 -3.71 -19.49 13.38
N PRO A 205 -4.92 -19.84 12.92
CA PRO A 205 -5.87 -18.83 12.45
C PRO A 205 -6.39 -17.99 13.61
N TYR A 206 -6.73 -16.74 13.31
CA TYR A 206 -7.40 -15.85 14.24
C TYR A 206 -8.46 -15.02 13.53
N THR A 207 -9.50 -14.64 14.26
CA THR A 207 -10.56 -13.75 13.72
C THR A 207 -10.24 -12.31 14.13
N VAL A 208 -10.33 -11.41 13.15
CA VAL A 208 -10.21 -9.97 13.41
C VAL A 208 -11.41 -9.52 14.27
N ASP A 209 -11.11 -8.86 15.36
CA ASP A 209 -12.08 -8.25 16.27
C ASP A 209 -11.76 -6.75 16.34
N LYS A 210 -12.58 -5.93 15.68
CA LYS A 210 -12.35 -4.48 15.59
C LYS A 210 -12.29 -3.81 16.96
N ASP A 211 -13.01 -4.35 17.95
CA ASP A 211 -13.07 -3.78 19.31
C ASP A 211 -11.79 -4.04 20.12
N LYS A 212 -10.92 -4.93 19.63
CA LYS A 212 -9.60 -5.22 20.21
C LYS A 212 -8.45 -4.49 19.53
N LEU A 213 -8.71 -3.68 18.49
CA LEU A 213 -7.69 -2.89 17.83
C LEU A 213 -7.18 -1.78 18.78
N HIS A 214 -5.87 -1.50 18.70
CA HIS A 214 -5.23 -0.44 19.47
C HIS A 214 -5.48 0.95 18.89
N SER A 215 -5.86 1.03 17.62
CA SER A 215 -6.27 2.27 16.99
C SER A 215 -7.41 2.91 17.78
N LYS A 216 -7.40 4.25 17.88
CA LYS A 216 -8.52 5.00 18.48
C LYS A 216 -9.83 4.86 17.72
N SER A 217 -9.75 4.44 16.49
CA SER A 217 -10.87 4.21 15.58
C SER A 217 -10.93 2.75 15.18
N HIS A 218 -12.13 2.24 15.00
CA HIS A 218 -12.39 0.83 14.71
C HIS A 218 -13.01 0.62 13.30
N ASN A 219 -12.85 1.60 12.43
CA ASN A 219 -13.43 1.62 11.08
C ASN A 219 -12.66 0.70 10.13
N THR A 220 -13.04 -0.56 10.09
CA THR A 220 -12.45 -1.58 9.21
C THR A 220 -13.49 -2.52 8.60
N PRO A 221 -13.36 -2.90 7.32
CA PRO A 221 -14.17 -3.95 6.72
C PRO A 221 -13.66 -5.38 7.04
N PHE A 222 -12.52 -5.50 7.72
CA PHE A 222 -11.96 -6.79 8.10
C PHE A 222 -12.54 -7.38 9.40
N ASP A 223 -13.48 -6.71 10.06
CA ASP A 223 -14.13 -7.24 11.26
C ASP A 223 -14.78 -8.61 11.00
N GLY A 224 -14.50 -9.60 11.84
CA GLY A 224 -14.99 -10.98 11.68
C GLY A 224 -14.25 -11.82 10.63
N VAL A 225 -13.26 -11.28 9.92
CA VAL A 225 -12.49 -12.03 8.92
C VAL A 225 -11.47 -12.95 9.61
N GLU A 226 -11.41 -14.21 9.20
CA GLU A 226 -10.39 -15.16 9.64
C GLU A 226 -9.10 -14.98 8.84
N LEU A 227 -8.00 -14.79 9.55
CA LEU A 227 -6.66 -14.55 9.00
C LEU A 227 -5.63 -15.49 9.63
N TYR A 228 -4.51 -15.68 8.94
CA TYR A 228 -3.27 -16.26 9.44
C TYR A 228 -2.21 -15.17 9.57
N GLY A 229 -1.10 -15.47 10.26
CA GLY A 229 -0.02 -14.50 10.45
C GLY A 229 -0.30 -13.53 11.61
N LYS A 230 -0.66 -14.09 12.78
CA LYS A 230 -0.90 -13.30 13.99
C LYS A 230 0.41 -12.73 14.53
N VAL A 231 0.48 -11.41 14.73
CA VAL A 231 1.62 -10.77 15.39
C VAL A 231 1.59 -11.11 16.88
N CYS A 232 2.64 -11.78 17.35
CA CYS A 232 2.80 -12.19 18.76
C CYS A 232 3.62 -11.16 19.57
N ALA A 233 4.62 -10.53 18.93
CA ALA A 233 5.38 -9.46 19.57
C ALA A 233 5.96 -8.51 18.53
N THR A 234 6.12 -7.25 18.92
CA THR A 234 6.83 -6.23 18.14
C THR A 234 7.99 -5.68 18.96
N ILE A 235 9.16 -5.69 18.37
CA ILE A 235 10.40 -5.15 18.95
C ILE A 235 10.81 -3.94 18.12
N LYS A 236 11.09 -2.82 18.79
CA LYS A 236 11.58 -1.59 18.19
C LYS A 236 12.79 -1.05 18.95
N GLY A 237 13.90 -0.86 18.25
CA GLY A 237 15.17 -0.45 18.86
C GLY A 237 15.61 -1.39 19.98
N GLY A 238 15.40 -2.71 19.83
CA GLY A 238 15.73 -3.73 20.83
C GLY A 238 14.78 -3.79 22.04
N LYS A 239 13.66 -3.05 22.05
CA LYS A 239 12.68 -3.06 23.14
C LYS A 239 11.36 -3.64 22.66
N ILE A 240 10.75 -4.49 23.49
CA ILE A 240 9.39 -4.99 23.23
C ILE A 240 8.43 -3.82 23.37
N THR A 241 7.72 -3.49 22.30
CA THR A 241 6.69 -2.43 22.26
C THR A 241 5.28 -2.98 22.25
N TYR A 242 5.14 -4.24 21.83
CA TYR A 242 3.88 -4.99 21.88
C TYR A 242 4.17 -6.45 22.18
N GLN A 243 3.31 -7.08 22.97
CA GLN A 243 3.27 -8.52 23.21
C GLN A 243 1.82 -8.97 23.32
N ALA A 244 1.42 -9.95 22.51
CA ALA A 244 0.10 -10.55 22.59
C ALA A 244 -0.11 -11.21 23.96
N GLN A 245 -1.29 -11.07 24.51
CA GLN A 245 -1.68 -11.84 25.69
C GLN A 245 -1.85 -13.31 25.31
N ALA A 246 -1.41 -14.20 26.20
CA ALA A 246 -1.51 -15.64 26.03
C ALA A 246 -2.97 -16.12 26.05
#